data_43e17661182ef947aa0a27a742acc692
#
_entry.id   43e17661182ef947aa0a27a742acc692
#
_cell.length_a   1.000
_cell.length_b   1.000
_cell.length_c   1.000
_cell.angle_alpha   90.00
_cell.angle_beta   90.00
_cell.angle_gamma   90.00
#
_symmetry.space_group_name_H-M   'P 1'
#
loop_
_entity.id
_entity.type
_entity.pdbx_description
1 polymer ?
#
loop_
_entity_poly.entity_id
_entity_poly.type
_entity_poly.pdbx_seq_one_letter_code
_entity_poly.pdbx_strand_id
1 'polypeptide(L)'
;KKKRMSEFEKTNTKLSEVLHHLSSDRGAIDQLYQAEHIFSNLEDEQLANLQERMSDLYYQLTDMTEEIESFKDELVFDEYRYEDIQNRLFLIRKLQRQYGYDVAMILAKRDEFEEKISLIENKESLLLKKEKELTLKKDEATKIAKQISILRQNKAKLLESDILAILADLYMENTQFSCEFQKSAVLSETGIDHMSFMISTNVGQNLQKLSDVASGGELSRLMLGMKCIFTKLEGVSTIIFDEVDTGVSGKVAFAIGRKMKEIAKNAQVICITHLPQVASFAKNYLFVYKHLGDERTKTEAKWLSNEERVEEIAKMLSNDTINSSALENARYLLNENGKN
;
A
#
# COMPACT_ATOMS: atom_id res chain seq x y z
N LYS A 1 -2.59 -50.32 -19.53
CA LYS A 1 -2.01 -51.53 -18.93
C LYS A 1 -3.06 -52.36 -18.16
N LYS A 2 -3.82 -51.77 -17.21
CA LYS A 2 -4.87 -52.46 -16.42
C LYS A 2 -5.86 -53.23 -17.32
N LYS A 3 -6.36 -52.63 -18.42
CA LYS A 3 -7.30 -53.28 -19.35
C LYS A 3 -6.66 -54.49 -20.02
N ARG A 4 -5.40 -54.42 -20.45
CA ARG A 4 -4.67 -55.55 -21.04
C ARG A 4 -4.44 -56.67 -20.03
N MET A 5 -4.15 -56.33 -18.76
CA MET A 5 -3.93 -57.36 -17.72
C MET A 5 -5.24 -58.08 -17.33
N SER A 6 -6.37 -57.36 -17.27
CA SER A 6 -7.69 -57.98 -17.03
C SER A 6 -8.19 -58.85 -18.20
N GLU A 7 -7.88 -58.43 -19.43
CA GLU A 7 -8.15 -59.29 -20.63
C GLU A 7 -7.31 -60.54 -20.64
N PHE A 8 -6.07 -60.42 -20.20
CA PHE A 8 -5.13 -61.50 -20.05
C PHE A 8 -5.60 -62.59 -19.04
N GLU A 9 -5.98 -62.18 -17.84
CA GLU A 9 -6.53 -63.06 -16.80
C GLU A 9 -7.76 -63.83 -17.31
N LYS A 10 -8.67 -63.18 -18.00
CA LYS A 10 -9.83 -63.81 -18.62
C LYS A 10 -9.43 -64.84 -19.70
N THR A 11 -8.42 -64.51 -20.50
CA THR A 11 -7.94 -65.41 -21.56
C THR A 11 -7.28 -66.66 -20.94
N ASN A 12 -6.45 -66.50 -19.93
CA ASN A 12 -5.79 -67.60 -19.23
C ASN A 12 -6.81 -68.54 -18.54
N THR A 13 -7.86 -67.99 -17.89
CA THR A 13 -8.94 -68.80 -17.31
C THR A 13 -9.66 -69.61 -18.36
N LYS A 14 -10.03 -68.97 -19.50
CA LYS A 14 -10.71 -69.68 -20.58
C LYS A 14 -9.86 -70.75 -21.24
N LEU A 15 -8.55 -70.50 -21.44
CA LEU A 15 -7.63 -71.52 -21.95
C LEU A 15 -7.51 -72.70 -21.00
N SER A 16 -7.50 -72.45 -19.69
CA SER A 16 -7.52 -73.56 -18.69
C SER A 16 -8.81 -74.37 -18.75
N GLU A 17 -9.96 -73.76 -18.97
CA GLU A 17 -11.23 -74.46 -19.18
C GLU A 17 -11.19 -75.37 -20.45
N VAL A 18 -10.64 -74.81 -21.56
CA VAL A 18 -10.50 -75.54 -22.81
C VAL A 18 -9.58 -76.75 -22.60
N LEU A 19 -8.40 -76.53 -22.02
CA LEU A 19 -7.46 -77.61 -21.71
C LEU A 19 -8.07 -78.70 -20.80
N HIS A 20 -8.83 -78.31 -19.81
CA HIS A 20 -9.57 -79.22 -18.95
C HIS A 20 -10.54 -80.13 -19.75
N HIS A 21 -11.28 -79.54 -20.69
CA HIS A 21 -12.17 -80.35 -21.54
C HIS A 21 -11.46 -81.21 -22.54
N LEU A 22 -10.24 -80.89 -22.96
CA LEU A 22 -9.45 -81.68 -23.91
C LEU A 22 -8.66 -82.74 -23.19
N SER A 23 -7.91 -82.47 -22.12
CA SER A 23 -6.86 -83.30 -21.52
C SER A 23 -7.25 -83.93 -20.15
N SER A 24 -8.45 -83.61 -19.56
CA SER A 24 -8.82 -84.27 -18.30
C SER A 24 -9.18 -85.76 -18.44
N ASP A 25 -9.25 -86.44 -17.32
CA ASP A 25 -9.79 -87.81 -17.26
C ASP A 25 -11.18 -87.83 -17.88
N ARG A 26 -11.38 -88.58 -18.92
CA ARG A 26 -12.55 -88.60 -19.82
C ARG A 26 -12.73 -87.32 -20.67
N GLY A 27 -11.68 -86.55 -20.86
CA GLY A 27 -11.64 -85.51 -21.83
C GLY A 27 -11.75 -85.96 -23.28
N ALA A 28 -11.78 -84.96 -24.20
CA ALA A 28 -11.98 -85.31 -25.61
C ALA A 28 -10.87 -86.19 -26.18
N ILE A 29 -9.61 -85.99 -25.79
CA ILE A 29 -8.45 -86.82 -26.20
C ILE A 29 -8.60 -88.27 -25.69
N ASP A 30 -8.96 -88.41 -24.41
CA ASP A 30 -9.14 -89.76 -23.82
C ASP A 30 -10.31 -90.49 -24.48
N GLN A 31 -11.42 -89.81 -24.71
CA GLN A 31 -12.57 -90.40 -25.41
C GLN A 31 -12.23 -90.77 -26.86
N LEU A 32 -11.47 -89.94 -27.56
CA LEU A 32 -11.07 -90.18 -28.94
C LEU A 32 -10.07 -91.31 -29.01
N TYR A 33 -9.13 -91.44 -28.06
CA TYR A 33 -8.22 -92.50 -27.92
C TYR A 33 -8.95 -93.83 -27.71
N GLN A 34 -9.92 -93.90 -26.80
CA GLN A 34 -10.69 -95.11 -26.54
C GLN A 34 -11.50 -95.56 -27.82
N ALA A 35 -12.07 -94.56 -28.52
CA ALA A 35 -12.79 -94.85 -29.76
C ALA A 35 -11.88 -95.29 -30.87
N GLU A 36 -10.68 -94.69 -31.03
CA GLU A 36 -9.64 -95.13 -31.98
C GLU A 36 -9.13 -96.55 -31.68
N HIS A 37 -8.87 -96.81 -30.39
CA HIS A 37 -8.42 -98.13 -29.94
C HIS A 37 -9.48 -99.23 -30.19
N ILE A 38 -10.77 -98.95 -29.98
CA ILE A 38 -11.85 -99.90 -30.32
C ILE A 38 -11.93 -100.07 -31.82
N PHE A 39 -11.80 -98.97 -32.59
CA PHE A 39 -11.97 -98.98 -34.04
C PHE A 39 -10.78 -99.67 -34.77
N SER A 40 -9.57 -99.51 -34.26
CA SER A 40 -8.33 -100.15 -34.80
C SER A 40 -8.33 -101.64 -34.62
N ASN A 41 -9.10 -102.25 -33.70
CA ASN A 41 -9.26 -103.65 -33.50
C ASN A 41 -10.29 -104.35 -34.43
N LEU A 42 -10.93 -103.61 -35.35
CA LEU A 42 -11.87 -104.15 -36.31
C LEU A 42 -11.11 -104.55 -37.59
N GLU A 43 -11.11 -105.83 -37.89
CA GLU A 43 -10.43 -106.41 -39.08
C GLU A 43 -11.34 -106.36 -40.31
N ASP A 44 -11.59 -105.16 -40.86
CA ASP A 44 -12.40 -104.94 -42.07
C ASP A 44 -11.64 -104.01 -43.00
N GLU A 45 -11.21 -104.54 -44.20
CA GLU A 45 -10.48 -103.75 -45.18
C GLU A 45 -11.24 -102.51 -45.67
N GLN A 46 -12.58 -102.54 -45.64
CA GLN A 46 -13.43 -101.41 -46.07
C GLN A 46 -13.37 -100.24 -45.03
N LEU A 47 -12.92 -100.50 -43.80
CA LEU A 47 -12.83 -99.52 -42.73
C LEU A 47 -11.41 -98.90 -42.58
N ALA A 48 -10.41 -99.38 -43.30
CA ALA A 48 -9.00 -98.95 -43.17
C ALA A 48 -8.82 -97.47 -43.35
N ASN A 49 -9.50 -96.80 -44.30
CA ASN A 49 -9.46 -95.35 -44.52
C ASN A 49 -10.10 -94.57 -43.35
N LEU A 50 -11.13 -95.13 -42.73
CA LEU A 50 -11.78 -94.53 -41.58
C LEU A 50 -10.94 -94.68 -40.29
N GLN A 51 -10.22 -95.80 -40.16
CA GLN A 51 -9.28 -96.02 -39.04
C GLN A 51 -8.11 -95.03 -39.13
N GLU A 52 -7.48 -94.84 -40.28
CA GLU A 52 -6.41 -93.93 -40.52
C GLU A 52 -6.88 -92.47 -40.20
N ARG A 53 -8.04 -92.09 -40.66
CA ARG A 53 -8.63 -90.74 -40.36
C ARG A 53 -8.94 -90.56 -38.85
N MET A 54 -9.31 -91.59 -38.13
CA MET A 54 -9.56 -91.51 -36.69
C MET A 54 -8.24 -91.35 -35.96
N SER A 55 -7.21 -92.02 -36.35
CA SER A 55 -5.84 -91.88 -35.79
C SER A 55 -5.29 -90.46 -36.07
N ASP A 56 -5.43 -90.02 -37.33
CA ASP A 56 -5.05 -88.65 -37.69
C ASP A 56 -5.76 -87.56 -36.82
N LEU A 57 -7.03 -87.74 -36.56
CA LEU A 57 -7.80 -86.80 -35.69
C LEU A 57 -7.29 -86.82 -34.24
N TYR A 58 -6.91 -88.04 -33.76
CA TYR A 58 -6.33 -88.15 -32.43
C TYR A 58 -4.99 -87.41 -32.31
N TYR A 59 -4.09 -87.62 -33.26
CA TYR A 59 -2.82 -86.88 -33.27
C TYR A 59 -2.99 -85.37 -33.47
N GLN A 60 -3.84 -84.96 -34.39
CA GLN A 60 -4.13 -83.50 -34.58
C GLN A 60 -4.70 -82.83 -33.32
N LEU A 61 -5.59 -83.57 -32.61
CA LEU A 61 -6.15 -83.02 -31.37
C LEU A 61 -5.10 -82.94 -30.26
N THR A 62 -4.20 -83.92 -30.20
CA THR A 62 -3.08 -83.93 -29.23
C THR A 62 -2.12 -82.78 -29.52
N ASP A 63 -1.66 -82.68 -30.79
CA ASP A 63 -0.79 -81.54 -31.19
C ASP A 63 -1.41 -80.19 -30.89
N MET A 64 -2.68 -80.01 -31.23
CA MET A 64 -3.38 -78.75 -30.94
C MET A 64 -3.48 -78.44 -29.44
N THR A 65 -3.60 -79.48 -28.61
CA THR A 65 -3.65 -79.34 -27.16
C THR A 65 -2.28 -78.94 -26.60
N GLU A 66 -1.20 -79.49 -27.11
CA GLU A 66 0.17 -79.12 -26.76
C GLU A 66 0.48 -77.68 -27.20
N GLU A 67 0.01 -77.24 -28.36
CA GLU A 67 0.12 -75.86 -28.82
C GLU A 67 -0.61 -74.92 -27.89
N ILE A 68 -1.82 -75.26 -27.42
CA ILE A 68 -2.61 -74.41 -26.46
C ILE A 68 -1.89 -74.40 -25.11
N GLU A 69 -1.31 -75.49 -24.63
CA GLU A 69 -0.53 -75.53 -23.38
C GLU A 69 0.70 -74.59 -23.48
N SER A 70 1.47 -74.75 -24.57
CA SER A 70 2.62 -73.87 -24.83
C SER A 70 2.25 -72.39 -24.88
N PHE A 71 1.17 -72.02 -25.58
CA PHE A 71 0.70 -70.70 -25.65
C PHE A 71 0.25 -70.14 -24.27
N LYS A 72 -0.38 -71.01 -23.47
CA LYS A 72 -0.78 -70.64 -22.09
C LYS A 72 0.43 -70.40 -21.19
N ASP A 73 1.49 -71.24 -21.33
CA ASP A 73 2.72 -71.11 -20.54
C ASP A 73 3.54 -69.86 -20.93
N GLU A 74 3.49 -69.46 -22.19
CA GLU A 74 4.07 -68.20 -22.65
C GLU A 74 3.32 -66.93 -22.10
N LEU A 75 2.08 -67.13 -21.70
CA LEU A 75 1.27 -66.07 -21.07
C LEU A 75 1.68 -65.89 -19.61
N VAL A 76 2.79 -65.17 -19.35
CA VAL A 76 3.25 -64.83 -17.98
C VAL A 76 2.41 -63.70 -17.38
N PHE A 77 1.60 -64.00 -16.39
CA PHE A 77 0.89 -63.02 -15.60
C PHE A 77 1.70 -62.64 -14.36
N ASP A 78 2.15 -61.38 -14.31
CA ASP A 78 2.86 -60.81 -13.16
C ASP A 78 1.83 -60.17 -12.19
N GLU A 79 1.35 -60.95 -11.24
CA GLU A 79 0.35 -60.57 -10.24
C GLU A 79 0.87 -59.46 -9.33
N TYR A 80 2.15 -59.48 -8.95
CA TYR A 80 2.77 -58.43 -8.12
C TYR A 80 2.76 -57.08 -8.85
N ARG A 81 3.05 -57.10 -10.12
CA ARG A 81 3.02 -55.88 -10.93
C ARG A 81 1.61 -55.37 -11.16
N TYR A 82 0.61 -56.24 -11.22
CA TYR A 82 -0.79 -55.84 -11.31
C TYR A 82 -1.26 -55.18 -10.02
N GLU A 83 -0.99 -55.75 -8.87
CA GLU A 83 -1.30 -55.17 -7.56
C GLU A 83 -0.60 -53.82 -7.35
N ASP A 84 0.68 -53.72 -7.70
CA ASP A 84 1.43 -52.46 -7.61
C ASP A 84 0.78 -51.34 -8.45
N ILE A 85 0.36 -51.66 -9.68
CA ILE A 85 -0.35 -50.72 -10.55
C ILE A 85 -1.70 -50.32 -9.94
N GLN A 86 -2.46 -51.25 -9.35
CA GLN A 86 -3.73 -50.97 -8.68
C GLN A 86 -3.53 -50.05 -7.48
N ASN A 87 -2.57 -50.35 -6.64
CA ASN A 87 -2.23 -49.55 -5.46
C ASN A 87 -1.79 -48.14 -5.87
N ARG A 88 -0.99 -48.04 -6.91
CA ARG A 88 -0.57 -46.71 -7.46
C ARG A 88 -1.73 -45.90 -8.00
N LEU A 89 -2.65 -46.53 -8.75
CA LEU A 89 -3.85 -45.87 -9.25
C LEU A 89 -4.79 -45.43 -8.13
N PHE A 90 -4.94 -46.25 -7.09
CA PHE A 90 -5.73 -45.90 -5.91
C PHE A 90 -5.15 -44.68 -5.21
N LEU A 91 -3.83 -44.65 -5.01
CA LEU A 91 -3.15 -43.51 -4.39
C LEU A 91 -3.34 -42.20 -5.20
N ILE A 92 -3.14 -42.31 -6.53
CA ILE A 92 -3.34 -41.16 -7.43
C ILE A 92 -4.78 -40.61 -7.32
N ARG A 93 -5.78 -41.51 -7.38
CA ARG A 93 -7.19 -41.09 -7.25
C ARG A 93 -7.51 -40.50 -5.90
N LYS A 94 -6.91 -41.02 -4.81
CA LYS A 94 -7.06 -40.42 -3.47
C LYS A 94 -6.49 -39.02 -3.43
N LEU A 95 -5.31 -38.78 -3.96
CA LEU A 95 -4.68 -37.47 -4.05
C LEU A 95 -5.49 -36.51 -4.93
N GLN A 96 -6.03 -36.97 -6.06
CA GLN A 96 -6.88 -36.18 -6.94
C GLN A 96 -8.16 -35.70 -6.25
N ARG A 97 -8.82 -36.57 -5.48
CA ARG A 97 -10.02 -36.22 -4.71
C ARG A 97 -9.73 -35.19 -3.62
N GLN A 98 -8.56 -35.24 -3.02
CA GLN A 98 -8.20 -34.41 -1.88
C GLN A 98 -7.61 -33.05 -2.31
N TYR A 99 -6.86 -33.01 -3.39
CA TYR A 99 -6.04 -31.84 -3.78
C TYR A 99 -6.33 -31.30 -5.19
N GLY A 100 -7.24 -31.93 -5.95
CA GLY A 100 -7.62 -31.52 -7.30
C GLY A 100 -7.33 -32.56 -8.37
N TYR A 101 -8.07 -32.47 -9.48
CA TYR A 101 -8.02 -33.51 -10.53
C TYR A 101 -6.76 -33.44 -11.40
N ASP A 102 -6.07 -32.30 -11.45
CA ASP A 102 -4.86 -32.13 -12.23
C ASP A 102 -3.61 -32.46 -11.40
N VAL A 103 -2.67 -33.18 -12.02
CA VAL A 103 -1.37 -33.51 -11.40
C VAL A 103 -0.58 -32.24 -11.09
N ALA A 104 -0.67 -31.22 -11.94
CA ALA A 104 -0.02 -29.91 -11.69
C ALA A 104 -0.52 -29.26 -10.40
N MET A 105 -1.83 -29.33 -10.11
CA MET A 105 -2.40 -28.83 -8.87
C MET A 105 -1.92 -29.57 -7.63
N ILE A 106 -1.77 -30.91 -7.73
CA ILE A 106 -1.27 -31.73 -6.63
C ILE A 106 0.20 -31.39 -6.34
N LEU A 107 1.00 -31.22 -7.38
CA LEU A 107 2.42 -30.82 -7.22
C LEU A 107 2.56 -29.41 -6.63
N ALA A 108 1.77 -28.46 -7.10
CA ALA A 108 1.76 -27.11 -6.52
C ALA A 108 1.37 -27.13 -5.04
N LYS A 109 0.41 -28.02 -4.66
CA LYS A 109 0.02 -28.18 -3.26
C LYS A 109 1.11 -28.83 -2.40
N ARG A 110 1.88 -29.74 -2.96
CA ARG A 110 3.07 -30.31 -2.32
C ARG A 110 4.09 -29.18 -2.04
N ASP A 111 4.39 -28.40 -3.06
CA ASP A 111 5.38 -27.32 -2.94
C ASP A 111 4.95 -26.27 -1.89
N GLU A 112 3.65 -25.93 -1.83
CA GLU A 112 3.09 -25.08 -0.77
C GLU A 112 3.28 -25.69 0.64
N PHE A 113 3.08 -26.99 0.78
CA PHE A 113 3.29 -27.67 2.07
C PHE A 113 4.76 -27.79 2.44
N GLU A 114 5.65 -28.04 1.48
CA GLU A 114 7.09 -28.03 1.72
C GLU A 114 7.58 -26.66 2.19
N GLU A 115 7.08 -25.59 1.57
CA GLU A 115 7.38 -24.23 2.03
C GLU A 115 6.88 -23.98 3.46
N LYS A 116 5.64 -24.38 3.77
CA LYS A 116 5.09 -24.25 5.13
C LYS A 116 5.87 -25.06 6.17
N ILE A 117 6.28 -26.27 5.84
CA ILE A 117 7.09 -27.12 6.72
C ILE A 117 8.44 -26.47 6.97
N SER A 118 9.11 -26.01 5.90
CA SER A 118 10.38 -25.28 6.01
C SER A 118 10.29 -24.03 6.87
N LEU A 119 9.19 -23.27 6.73
CA LEU A 119 8.92 -22.11 7.59
C LEU A 119 8.75 -22.50 9.06
N ILE A 120 8.08 -23.61 9.34
CA ILE A 120 7.88 -24.10 10.72
C ILE A 120 9.20 -24.61 11.32
N GLU A 121 9.95 -25.41 10.57
CA GLU A 121 11.23 -25.99 11.01
C GLU A 121 12.30 -24.92 11.25
N ASN A 122 12.29 -23.87 10.40
CA ASN A 122 13.26 -22.76 10.51
C ASN A 122 12.74 -21.57 11.30
N LYS A 123 11.56 -21.65 11.95
CA LYS A 123 10.88 -20.54 12.62
C LYS A 123 11.79 -19.82 13.61
N GLU A 124 12.51 -20.53 14.48
CA GLU A 124 13.37 -19.91 15.47
C GLU A 124 14.55 -19.16 14.84
N SER A 125 15.20 -19.77 13.85
CA SER A 125 16.30 -19.13 13.13
C SER A 125 15.86 -17.91 12.33
N LEU A 126 14.69 -17.95 11.72
CA LEU A 126 14.06 -16.83 11.01
C LEU A 126 13.68 -15.70 11.97
N LEU A 127 13.10 -16.02 13.14
CA LEU A 127 12.77 -15.04 14.18
C LEU A 127 14.01 -14.33 14.66
N LEU A 128 15.07 -15.08 15.06
CA LEU A 128 16.34 -14.51 15.50
C LEU A 128 16.97 -13.61 14.42
N LYS A 129 16.89 -13.99 13.17
CA LYS A 129 17.38 -13.17 12.06
C LYS A 129 16.59 -11.87 11.90
N LYS A 130 15.26 -11.96 11.98
CA LYS A 130 14.36 -10.79 11.89
C LYS A 130 14.49 -9.85 13.10
N GLU A 131 14.67 -10.39 14.30
CA GLU A 131 14.93 -9.60 15.50
C GLU A 131 16.26 -8.84 15.42
N LYS A 132 17.31 -9.47 14.89
CA LYS A 132 18.58 -8.78 14.63
C LYS A 132 18.43 -7.68 13.58
N GLU A 133 17.76 -7.95 12.46
CA GLU A 133 17.47 -6.95 11.43
C GLU A 133 16.68 -5.77 12.02
N LEU A 134 15.63 -6.06 12.82
CA LEU A 134 14.81 -5.05 13.47
C LEU A 134 15.65 -4.18 14.43
N THR A 135 16.51 -4.80 15.23
CA THR A 135 17.38 -4.08 16.16
C THR A 135 18.33 -3.14 15.42
N LEU A 136 19.00 -3.62 14.37
CA LEU A 136 19.88 -2.80 13.55
C LEU A 136 19.12 -1.62 12.93
N LYS A 137 17.94 -1.86 12.36
CA LYS A 137 17.12 -0.79 11.76
C LYS A 137 16.61 0.22 12.77
N LYS A 138 16.25 -0.22 13.98
CA LYS A 138 15.89 0.68 15.09
C LYS A 138 17.08 1.55 15.53
N ASP A 139 18.27 0.99 15.60
CA ASP A 139 19.46 1.72 15.99
C ASP A 139 19.84 2.77 14.93
N GLU A 140 19.81 2.42 13.65
CA GLU A 140 20.01 3.35 12.53
C GLU A 140 19.00 4.49 12.59
N ALA A 141 17.72 4.19 12.68
CA ALA A 141 16.66 5.17 12.75
C ALA A 141 16.75 6.07 13.97
N THR A 142 17.10 5.50 15.15
CA THR A 142 17.31 6.25 16.38
C THR A 142 18.50 7.22 16.26
N LYS A 143 19.58 6.80 15.60
CA LYS A 143 20.74 7.65 15.34
C LYS A 143 20.37 8.86 14.49
N ILE A 144 19.63 8.64 13.40
CA ILE A 144 19.14 9.70 12.53
C ILE A 144 18.19 10.63 13.29
N ALA A 145 17.24 10.07 14.05
CA ALA A 145 16.30 10.85 14.85
C ALA A 145 16.98 11.76 15.88
N LYS A 146 18.05 11.28 16.53
CA LYS A 146 18.88 12.10 17.43
C LYS A 146 19.57 13.25 16.69
N GLN A 147 20.09 13.00 15.48
CA GLN A 147 20.70 14.05 14.66
C GLN A 147 19.67 15.12 14.26
N ILE A 148 18.48 14.70 13.86
CA ILE A 148 17.35 15.62 13.55
C ILE A 148 16.98 16.44 14.79
N SER A 149 16.89 15.82 15.96
CA SER A 149 16.58 16.48 17.23
C SER A 149 17.58 17.61 17.53
N ILE A 150 18.89 17.33 17.41
CA ILE A 150 19.94 18.34 17.62
C ILE A 150 19.82 19.50 16.62
N LEU A 151 19.59 19.19 15.34
CA LEU A 151 19.40 20.20 14.30
C LEU A 151 18.18 21.07 14.58
N ARG A 152 17.06 20.47 14.97
CA ARG A 152 15.82 21.19 15.34
C ARG A 152 16.05 22.13 16.52
N GLN A 153 16.68 21.65 17.59
CA GLN A 153 16.97 22.48 18.77
C GLN A 153 17.90 23.66 18.45
N ASN A 154 18.91 23.46 17.61
CA ASN A 154 19.79 24.53 17.17
C ASN A 154 19.05 25.55 16.29
N LYS A 155 18.19 25.10 15.37
CA LYS A 155 17.38 26.00 14.53
C LYS A 155 16.28 26.69 15.31
N ALA A 156 15.70 26.06 16.33
CA ALA A 156 14.72 26.64 17.21
C ALA A 156 15.27 27.90 17.93
N LYS A 157 16.51 27.86 18.44
CA LYS A 157 17.14 29.02 19.07
C LYS A 157 17.29 30.21 18.13
N LEU A 158 17.62 29.95 16.86
CA LEU A 158 17.66 31.02 15.84
C LEU A 158 16.26 31.57 15.55
N LEU A 159 15.28 30.67 15.40
CA LEU A 159 13.90 31.07 15.20
C LEU A 159 13.34 31.91 16.36
N GLU A 160 13.62 31.51 17.60
CA GLU A 160 13.26 32.26 18.82
C GLU A 160 13.83 33.71 18.77
N SER A 161 15.11 33.83 18.45
CA SER A 161 15.78 35.13 18.33
C SER A 161 15.15 35.98 17.22
N ASP A 162 14.92 35.40 16.06
CA ASP A 162 14.34 36.15 14.90
C ASP A 162 12.92 36.57 15.17
N ILE A 163 12.10 35.71 15.80
CA ILE A 163 10.71 36.07 16.16
C ILE A 163 10.71 37.19 17.21
N LEU A 164 11.52 37.08 18.25
CA LEU A 164 11.59 38.11 19.29
C LEU A 164 12.05 39.45 18.74
N ALA A 165 13.00 39.48 17.81
CA ALA A 165 13.42 40.69 17.13
C ALA A 165 12.26 41.36 16.32
N ILE A 166 11.50 40.54 15.57
CA ILE A 166 10.34 41.06 14.82
C ILE A 166 9.24 41.52 15.74
N LEU A 167 9.00 40.82 16.88
CA LEU A 167 7.99 41.23 17.85
C LEU A 167 8.37 42.53 18.54
N ALA A 168 9.65 42.76 18.83
CA ALA A 168 10.13 44.05 19.33
C ALA A 168 9.86 45.17 18.33
N ASP A 169 10.10 44.96 17.02
CA ASP A 169 9.73 45.93 15.95
C ASP A 169 8.23 46.22 15.91
N LEU A 170 7.39 45.27 16.35
CA LEU A 170 5.94 45.40 16.46
C LEU A 170 5.45 45.94 17.82
N TYR A 171 6.36 46.50 18.63
CA TYR A 171 6.09 47.01 19.97
C TYR A 171 5.56 45.95 20.94
N MET A 172 6.10 44.74 20.86
CA MET A 172 5.83 43.63 21.77
C MET A 172 7.12 43.19 22.50
N GLU A 173 7.87 44.14 23.04
CA GLU A 173 9.19 43.96 23.65
C GLU A 173 9.16 43.04 24.89
N ASN A 174 8.04 42.97 25.59
CA ASN A 174 7.86 42.15 26.77
C ASN A 174 7.47 40.70 26.48
N THR A 175 7.32 40.34 25.20
CA THR A 175 6.92 39.02 24.81
C THR A 175 8.07 38.03 25.02
N GLN A 176 7.75 36.89 25.61
CA GLN A 176 8.61 35.73 25.65
C GLN A 176 8.12 34.68 24.66
N PHE A 177 9.00 34.15 23.88
CA PHE A 177 8.72 33.10 22.92
C PHE A 177 9.78 32.00 23.02
N SER A 178 9.35 30.75 23.09
CA SER A 178 10.27 29.60 23.12
C SER A 178 9.70 28.39 22.40
N CYS A 179 10.59 27.52 21.93
CA CYS A 179 10.27 26.22 21.34
C CYS A 179 10.52 25.13 22.38
N GLU A 180 9.46 24.58 22.94
CA GLU A 180 9.57 23.49 23.91
C GLU A 180 9.65 22.14 23.18
N PHE A 181 10.66 21.33 23.53
CA PHE A 181 10.87 19.99 22.98
C PHE A 181 10.60 18.95 24.05
N GLN A 182 9.58 18.11 23.80
CA GLN A 182 9.28 16.93 24.61
C GLN A 182 9.77 15.68 23.86
N LYS A 183 10.57 14.85 24.53
CA LYS A 183 11.05 13.60 23.95
C LYS A 183 9.96 12.54 23.99
N SER A 184 9.68 11.93 22.84
CA SER A 184 8.83 10.75 22.75
C SER A 184 9.61 9.50 23.14
N ALA A 185 8.97 8.60 23.89
CA ALA A 185 9.52 7.28 24.18
C ALA A 185 9.49 6.36 22.93
N VAL A 186 8.69 6.70 21.91
CA VAL A 186 8.49 5.92 20.70
C VAL A 186 9.03 6.70 19.51
N LEU A 187 9.81 6.01 18.69
CA LEU A 187 10.27 6.53 17.41
C LEU A 187 9.08 6.65 16.44
N SER A 188 8.88 7.86 15.87
CA SER A 188 7.86 8.14 14.87
C SER A 188 8.49 8.40 13.50
N GLU A 189 7.64 8.51 12.45
CA GLU A 189 8.09 8.90 11.11
C GLU A 189 8.76 10.27 11.08
N THR A 190 8.44 11.15 12.03
CA THR A 190 9.00 12.50 12.15
C THR A 190 10.14 12.61 13.15
N GLY A 191 10.55 11.51 13.81
CA GLY A 191 11.64 11.46 14.78
C GLY A 191 11.17 11.18 16.20
N ILE A 192 11.94 11.70 17.18
CA ILE A 192 11.73 11.47 18.64
C ILE A 192 11.27 12.70 19.40
N ASP A 193 11.08 13.85 18.74
CA ASP A 193 10.69 15.08 19.38
C ASP A 193 9.25 15.46 19.05
N HIS A 194 8.54 15.88 20.07
CA HIS A 194 7.30 16.64 19.92
C HIS A 194 7.60 18.10 20.29
N MET A 195 7.46 19.03 19.34
CA MET A 195 7.77 20.45 19.54
C MET A 195 6.49 21.24 19.65
N SER A 196 6.46 22.16 20.63
CA SER A 196 5.38 23.11 20.84
C SER A 196 5.94 24.52 20.92
N PHE A 197 5.27 25.48 20.29
CA PHE A 197 5.55 26.91 20.48
C PHE A 197 4.91 27.39 21.77
N MET A 198 5.71 28.00 22.63
CA MET A 198 5.30 28.57 23.90
C MET A 198 5.44 30.10 23.85
N ILE A 199 4.47 30.81 24.38
CA ILE A 199 4.46 32.26 24.39
C ILE A 199 3.91 32.83 25.71
N SER A 200 4.45 34.00 26.11
CA SER A 200 3.86 34.87 27.09
C SER A 200 3.96 36.32 26.56
N THR A 201 2.87 37.04 26.51
CA THR A 201 2.82 38.41 25.98
C THR A 201 3.00 39.49 27.05
N ASN A 202 2.90 39.10 28.33
CA ASN A 202 2.97 40.03 29.46
C ASN A 202 4.01 39.63 30.48
N VAL A 203 4.66 40.59 31.10
CA VAL A 203 5.62 40.36 32.17
C VAL A 203 4.96 39.68 33.36
N GLY A 204 5.57 38.57 33.83
CA GLY A 204 5.09 37.82 34.98
C GLY A 204 4.00 36.79 34.69
N GLN A 205 3.58 36.63 33.46
CA GLN A 205 2.73 35.50 33.05
C GLN A 205 3.55 34.29 32.70
N ASN A 206 3.01 33.10 32.99
CA ASN A 206 3.63 31.85 32.59
C ASN A 206 3.55 31.64 31.08
N LEU A 207 4.56 31.00 30.51
CA LEU A 207 4.53 30.52 29.15
C LEU A 207 3.37 29.55 28.95
N GLN A 208 2.58 29.74 27.93
CA GLN A 208 1.48 28.86 27.53
C GLN A 208 1.63 28.48 26.08
N LYS A 209 1.00 27.39 25.68
CA LYS A 209 1.05 26.96 24.27
C LYS A 209 0.42 28.01 23.39
N LEU A 210 1.04 28.27 22.25
CA LEU A 210 0.50 29.22 21.27
C LEU A 210 -0.95 28.91 20.83
N SER A 211 -1.29 27.61 20.77
CA SER A 211 -2.66 27.15 20.48
C SER A 211 -3.71 27.61 21.53
N ASP A 212 -3.29 27.94 22.72
CA ASP A 212 -4.16 28.20 23.87
C ASP A 212 -4.32 29.73 24.12
N VAL A 213 -3.63 30.56 23.32
CA VAL A 213 -3.67 32.02 23.43
C VAL A 213 -4.94 32.57 22.83
N ALA A 214 -5.73 33.29 23.65
CA ALA A 214 -7.05 33.79 23.27
C ALA A 214 -7.05 35.29 22.82
N SER A 215 -5.93 36.01 22.86
CA SER A 215 -5.88 37.44 22.56
C SER A 215 -5.81 37.72 21.04
N GLY A 216 -6.83 38.38 20.46
CA GLY A 216 -6.93 38.62 19.02
C GLY A 216 -5.81 39.48 18.43
N GLY A 217 -5.57 40.69 18.99
CA GLY A 217 -4.59 41.63 18.42
C GLY A 217 -3.13 41.23 18.62
N GLU A 218 -2.77 40.63 19.77
CA GLU A 218 -1.41 40.15 20.05
C GLU A 218 -1.11 38.89 19.20
N LEU A 219 -2.06 37.98 19.08
CA LEU A 219 -1.93 36.80 18.24
C LEU A 219 -1.77 37.20 16.77
N SER A 220 -2.53 38.16 16.28
CA SER A 220 -2.42 38.63 14.88
C SER A 220 -1.04 39.23 14.59
N ARG A 221 -0.45 40.02 15.52
CA ARG A 221 0.90 40.57 15.41
C ARG A 221 1.98 39.45 15.43
N LEU A 222 1.81 38.48 16.32
CA LEU A 222 2.69 37.30 16.35
C LEU A 222 2.64 36.53 15.03
N MET A 223 1.42 36.28 14.51
CA MET A 223 1.25 35.60 13.21
C MET A 223 1.87 36.40 12.06
N LEU A 224 1.78 37.73 12.08
CA LEU A 224 2.50 38.58 11.13
C LEU A 224 4.01 38.37 11.25
N GLY A 225 4.55 38.40 12.48
CA GLY A 225 5.97 38.15 12.74
C GLY A 225 6.43 36.79 12.23
N MET A 226 5.68 35.74 12.51
CA MET A 226 5.96 34.39 11.98
C MET A 226 5.91 34.36 10.46
N LYS A 227 4.93 35.03 9.82
CA LYS A 227 4.83 35.07 8.36
C LYS A 227 6.00 35.85 7.72
N CYS A 228 6.58 36.86 8.39
CA CYS A 228 7.80 37.52 7.91
C CYS A 228 8.96 36.53 7.73
N ILE A 229 9.06 35.52 8.60
CA ILE A 229 10.12 34.51 8.55
C ILE A 229 9.78 33.39 7.57
N PHE A 230 8.58 32.80 7.71
CA PHE A 230 8.22 31.58 7.00
C PHE A 230 7.88 31.80 5.53
N THR A 231 7.39 32.98 5.12
CA THR A 231 7.06 33.26 3.70
C THR A 231 8.22 32.98 2.76
N LYS A 232 9.43 33.31 3.19
CA LYS A 232 10.66 33.05 2.40
C LYS A 232 11.00 31.54 2.28
N LEU A 233 10.61 30.76 3.31
CA LEU A 233 10.93 29.33 3.41
C LEU A 233 9.85 28.47 2.73
N GLU A 234 8.59 28.89 2.86
CA GLU A 234 7.44 28.14 2.35
C GLU A 234 7.16 28.36 0.86
N GLY A 235 7.76 29.40 0.24
CA GLY A 235 7.52 29.74 -1.17
C GLY A 235 6.08 30.13 -1.47
N VAL A 236 5.36 30.68 -0.48
CA VAL A 236 3.97 31.10 -0.62
C VAL A 236 3.89 32.30 -1.56
N SER A 237 3.07 32.19 -2.61
CA SER A 237 2.93 33.23 -3.63
C SER A 237 2.04 34.39 -3.20
N THR A 238 1.02 34.15 -2.35
CA THR A 238 0.03 35.17 -1.93
C THR A 238 -0.34 34.96 -0.46
N ILE A 239 -0.40 36.05 0.29
CA ILE A 239 -0.85 36.11 1.70
C ILE A 239 -1.94 37.13 1.84
N ILE A 240 -3.01 36.73 2.53
CA ILE A 240 -4.13 37.62 2.86
C ILE A 240 -4.10 37.87 4.37
N PHE A 241 -4.02 39.16 4.75
CA PHE A 241 -4.14 39.59 6.14
C PHE A 241 -5.51 40.25 6.33
N ASP A 242 -6.28 39.69 7.23
CA ASP A 242 -7.56 40.23 7.66
C ASP A 242 -7.48 40.58 9.14
N GLU A 243 -7.99 41.74 9.51
CA GLU A 243 -8.06 42.26 10.88
C GLU A 243 -6.73 42.32 11.66
N VAL A 244 -5.58 42.30 10.98
CA VAL A 244 -4.26 42.31 11.64
C VAL A 244 -3.96 43.61 12.41
N ASP A 245 -4.69 44.66 12.08
CA ASP A 245 -4.62 46.01 12.67
C ASP A 245 -5.71 46.28 13.74
N THR A 246 -6.47 45.28 14.14
CA THR A 246 -7.50 45.40 15.17
C THR A 246 -6.87 45.74 16.53
N GLY A 247 -7.39 46.79 17.20
CA GLY A 247 -6.94 47.21 18.52
C GLY A 247 -5.56 47.88 18.56
N VAL A 248 -5.02 48.28 17.40
CA VAL A 248 -3.75 48.99 17.33
C VAL A 248 -3.93 50.43 16.80
N SER A 249 -2.96 51.29 17.08
CA SER A 249 -2.97 52.69 16.60
C SER A 249 -1.54 53.23 16.50
N GLY A 250 -1.40 54.41 15.89
CA GLY A 250 -0.17 55.16 15.87
C GLY A 250 1.06 54.38 15.38
N LYS A 251 2.09 54.34 16.21
CA LYS A 251 3.39 53.72 15.85
C LYS A 251 3.31 52.22 15.52
N VAL A 252 2.43 51.49 16.21
CA VAL A 252 2.23 50.07 15.97
C VAL A 252 1.65 49.82 14.58
N ALA A 253 0.67 50.61 14.13
CA ALA A 253 0.10 50.49 12.79
C ALA A 253 1.14 50.78 11.70
N PHE A 254 2.04 51.69 11.88
CA PHE A 254 3.18 51.94 10.97
C PHE A 254 4.13 50.73 10.91
N ALA A 255 4.44 50.13 12.06
CA ALA A 255 5.29 48.97 12.10
C ALA A 255 4.68 47.77 11.37
N ILE A 256 3.36 47.53 11.51
CA ILE A 256 2.61 46.51 10.77
C ILE A 256 2.70 46.76 9.26
N GLY A 257 2.41 47.98 8.80
CA GLY A 257 2.49 48.34 7.37
C GLY A 257 3.90 48.12 6.79
N ARG A 258 4.94 48.50 7.55
CA ARG A 258 6.34 48.25 7.16
C ARG A 258 6.64 46.77 7.02
N LYS A 259 6.23 45.95 7.98
CA LYS A 259 6.45 44.50 7.92
C LYS A 259 5.69 43.86 6.75
N MET A 260 4.48 44.28 6.46
CA MET A 260 3.75 43.85 5.26
C MET A 260 4.48 44.20 3.96
N LYS A 261 5.04 45.42 3.88
CA LYS A 261 5.86 45.85 2.73
C LYS A 261 7.12 44.98 2.60
N GLU A 262 7.75 44.56 3.69
CA GLU A 262 8.89 43.63 3.67
C GLU A 262 8.48 42.26 3.11
N ILE A 263 7.33 41.70 3.52
CA ILE A 263 6.78 40.45 2.99
C ILE A 263 6.47 40.61 1.49
N ALA A 264 5.92 41.75 1.08
CA ALA A 264 5.52 42.03 -0.29
C ALA A 264 6.69 42.04 -1.30
N LYS A 265 7.94 42.03 -0.84
CA LYS A 265 9.11 41.85 -1.70
C LYS A 265 9.25 40.39 -2.24
N ASN A 266 8.65 39.41 -1.54
CA ASN A 266 8.80 37.99 -1.85
C ASN A 266 7.47 37.29 -2.18
N ALA A 267 6.31 37.93 -1.84
CA ALA A 267 4.97 37.37 -2.06
C ALA A 267 3.98 38.48 -2.32
N GLN A 268 2.87 38.18 -2.98
CA GLN A 268 1.75 39.10 -3.04
C GLN A 268 1.10 39.22 -1.66
N VAL A 269 0.94 40.48 -1.16
CA VAL A 269 0.26 40.75 0.11
C VAL A 269 -1.06 41.47 -0.18
N ILE A 270 -2.15 40.90 0.30
CA ILE A 270 -3.47 41.54 0.32
C ILE A 270 -3.81 41.78 1.79
N CYS A 271 -4.09 43.04 2.12
CA CYS A 271 -4.45 43.42 3.47
C CYS A 271 -5.81 44.15 3.48
N ILE A 272 -6.71 43.72 4.37
CA ILE A 272 -7.95 44.40 4.68
C ILE A 272 -7.68 45.27 5.91
N THR A 273 -7.79 46.56 5.78
CA THR A 273 -7.43 47.53 6.83
C THR A 273 -8.36 48.75 6.83
N HIS A 274 -8.58 49.28 8.04
CA HIS A 274 -9.25 50.53 8.25
C HIS A 274 -8.31 51.64 8.73
N LEU A 275 -7.00 51.34 8.89
CA LEU A 275 -6.01 52.30 9.41
C LEU A 275 -5.23 52.97 8.27
N PRO A 276 -5.24 54.31 8.17
CA PRO A 276 -4.51 55.05 7.15
C PRO A 276 -3.01 54.79 7.21
N GLN A 277 -2.44 54.50 8.39
CA GLN A 277 -1.04 54.18 8.60
C GLN A 277 -0.66 52.86 7.88
N VAL A 278 -1.50 51.86 7.95
CA VAL A 278 -1.26 50.55 7.28
C VAL A 278 -1.50 50.73 5.77
N ALA A 279 -2.64 51.32 5.40
CA ALA A 279 -3.02 51.54 4.02
C ALA A 279 -1.95 52.31 3.23
N SER A 280 -1.29 53.31 3.84
CA SER A 280 -0.28 54.12 3.15
C SER A 280 0.93 53.37 2.58
N PHE A 281 1.20 52.14 3.06
CA PHE A 281 2.27 51.27 2.54
C PHE A 281 1.89 50.47 1.28
N ALA A 282 0.60 50.41 0.97
CA ALA A 282 0.13 49.62 -0.16
C ALA A 282 0.50 50.26 -1.52
N LYS A 283 0.83 49.44 -2.51
CA LYS A 283 1.10 49.93 -3.88
C LYS A 283 -0.20 50.17 -4.65
N ASN A 284 -1.18 49.33 -4.45
CA ASN A 284 -2.49 49.38 -5.11
C ASN A 284 -3.60 49.38 -4.07
N TYR A 285 -4.69 50.08 -4.36
CA TYR A 285 -5.83 50.19 -3.45
C TYR A 285 -7.10 49.74 -4.13
N LEU A 286 -7.76 48.79 -3.51
CA LEU A 286 -9.12 48.38 -3.86
C LEU A 286 -10.07 48.90 -2.79
N PHE A 287 -10.84 49.93 -3.12
CA PHE A 287 -11.84 50.50 -2.25
C PHE A 287 -13.13 49.70 -2.33
N VAL A 288 -13.58 49.20 -1.18
CA VAL A 288 -14.81 48.42 -1.05
C VAL A 288 -15.85 49.23 -0.29
N TYR A 289 -17.00 49.46 -0.90
CA TYR A 289 -18.06 50.28 -0.31
C TYR A 289 -19.43 49.65 -0.54
N LYS A 290 -20.37 50.03 0.34
CA LYS A 290 -21.77 49.60 0.23
C LYS A 290 -22.58 50.72 -0.43
N HIS A 291 -23.28 50.37 -1.48
CA HIS A 291 -24.23 51.24 -2.15
C HIS A 291 -25.66 50.83 -1.82
N LEU A 292 -26.48 51.79 -1.37
CA LEU A 292 -27.89 51.56 -1.13
C LEU A 292 -28.61 51.64 -2.49
N GLY A 293 -28.96 50.48 -3.05
CA GLY A 293 -29.86 50.42 -4.20
C GLY A 293 -31.34 50.44 -3.74
N ASP A 294 -32.25 50.64 -4.68
CA ASP A 294 -33.67 50.83 -4.39
C ASP A 294 -34.35 49.69 -3.60
N GLU A 295 -33.83 48.47 -3.66
CA GLU A 295 -34.39 47.30 -2.95
C GLU A 295 -33.37 46.52 -2.09
N ARG A 296 -32.07 46.68 -2.35
CA ARG A 296 -31.01 45.90 -1.67
C ARG A 296 -29.70 46.68 -1.59
N THR A 297 -28.98 46.52 -0.47
CA THR A 297 -27.60 46.97 -0.35
C THR A 297 -26.69 46.15 -1.25
N LYS A 298 -25.95 46.81 -2.15
CA LYS A 298 -24.91 46.18 -3.00
C LYS A 298 -23.54 46.58 -2.48
N THR A 299 -22.63 45.60 -2.47
CA THR A 299 -21.21 45.84 -2.22
C THR A 299 -20.50 46.00 -3.55
N GLU A 300 -19.81 47.10 -3.73
CA GLU A 300 -19.03 47.42 -4.91
C GLU A 300 -17.56 47.60 -4.57
N ALA A 301 -16.69 47.41 -5.55
CA ALA A 301 -15.25 47.58 -5.37
C ALA A 301 -14.66 48.36 -6.55
N LYS A 302 -13.78 49.29 -6.25
CA LYS A 302 -13.14 50.16 -7.23
C LYS A 302 -11.64 50.29 -6.97
N TRP A 303 -10.82 50.17 -8.03
CA TRP A 303 -9.42 50.54 -7.97
C TRP A 303 -9.28 52.05 -7.95
N LEU A 304 -8.53 52.58 -6.97
CA LEU A 304 -8.34 54.01 -6.81
C LEU A 304 -7.13 54.50 -7.62
N SER A 305 -7.30 55.69 -8.25
CA SER A 305 -6.21 56.49 -8.81
C SER A 305 -5.33 57.09 -7.70
N ASN A 306 -4.20 57.70 -8.04
CA ASN A 306 -3.32 58.30 -7.05
C ASN A 306 -4.00 59.49 -6.30
N GLU A 307 -4.81 60.29 -7.01
CA GLU A 307 -5.58 61.37 -6.41
C GLU A 307 -6.66 60.83 -5.47
N GLU A 308 -7.44 59.86 -5.91
CA GLU A 308 -8.46 59.20 -5.10
C GLU A 308 -7.88 58.52 -3.86
N ARG A 309 -6.64 57.96 -3.95
CA ARG A 309 -5.92 57.43 -2.78
C ARG A 309 -5.64 58.50 -1.71
N VAL A 310 -5.20 59.68 -2.14
CA VAL A 310 -4.96 60.80 -1.22
C VAL A 310 -6.25 61.19 -0.51
N GLU A 311 -7.36 61.30 -1.25
CA GLU A 311 -8.66 61.62 -0.70
C GLU A 311 -9.15 60.57 0.30
N GLU A 312 -9.01 59.27 -0.04
CA GLU A 312 -9.46 58.18 0.82
C GLU A 312 -8.64 58.10 2.12
N ILE A 313 -7.30 58.24 2.03
CA ILE A 313 -6.45 58.31 3.23
C ILE A 313 -6.79 59.59 4.06
N ALA A 314 -7.12 60.72 3.43
CA ALA A 314 -7.53 61.93 4.15
C ALA A 314 -8.86 61.72 4.89
N LYS A 315 -9.84 61.01 4.30
CA LYS A 315 -11.09 60.62 4.99
C LYS A 315 -10.81 59.71 6.18
N MET A 316 -9.98 58.71 6.01
CA MET A 316 -9.58 57.79 7.10
C MET A 316 -8.89 58.55 8.27
N LEU A 317 -8.16 59.65 8.00
CA LEU A 317 -7.51 60.49 9.01
C LEU A 317 -8.45 61.43 9.75
N SER A 318 -9.56 61.85 9.11
CA SER A 318 -10.42 62.95 9.57
C SER A 318 -11.88 62.58 9.84
N ASN A 319 -12.17 61.26 10.03
CA ASN A 319 -13.53 60.78 10.26
C ASN A 319 -14.52 61.31 9.21
N ASP A 320 -14.25 61.08 7.93
CA ASP A 320 -15.05 61.35 6.76
C ASP A 320 -15.17 62.84 6.35
N THR A 321 -14.58 63.77 7.10
CA THR A 321 -14.58 65.23 6.72
C THR A 321 -13.22 65.62 6.14
N ILE A 322 -13.16 65.87 4.81
CA ILE A 322 -11.92 66.24 4.16
C ILE A 322 -11.63 67.75 4.44
N ASN A 323 -10.49 68.00 5.06
CA ASN A 323 -9.95 69.35 5.21
C ASN A 323 -8.53 69.44 4.63
N SER A 324 -8.02 70.69 4.47
CA SER A 324 -6.68 70.89 3.88
C SER A 324 -5.54 70.19 4.65
N SER A 325 -5.62 70.21 5.97
CA SER A 325 -4.62 69.52 6.84
C SER A 325 -4.64 68.01 6.68
N ALA A 326 -5.82 67.39 6.55
CA ALA A 326 -5.94 65.93 6.30
C ALA A 326 -5.37 65.55 4.94
N LEU A 327 -5.59 66.38 3.89
CA LEU A 327 -4.99 66.13 2.56
C LEU A 327 -3.47 66.28 2.59
N GLU A 328 -2.91 67.27 3.27
CA GLU A 328 -1.45 67.38 3.42
C GLU A 328 -0.85 66.18 4.18
N ASN A 329 -1.48 65.80 5.29
CA ASN A 329 -1.04 64.62 6.03
C ASN A 329 -1.15 63.32 5.19
N ALA A 330 -2.21 63.16 4.41
CA ALA A 330 -2.38 62.02 3.52
C ALA A 330 -1.27 61.96 2.44
N ARG A 331 -0.96 63.09 1.81
CA ARG A 331 0.16 63.21 0.85
C ARG A 331 1.51 62.90 1.49
N TYR A 332 1.74 63.41 2.70
CA TYR A 332 2.96 63.14 3.47
C TYR A 332 3.12 61.64 3.73
N LEU A 333 2.08 60.96 4.25
CA LEU A 333 2.08 59.52 4.52
C LEU A 333 2.34 58.69 3.28
N LEU A 334 1.66 59.02 2.16
CA LEU A 334 1.82 58.28 0.90
C LEU A 334 3.22 58.50 0.31
N ASN A 335 3.79 59.69 0.43
CA ASN A 335 5.14 60.01 -0.07
C ASN A 335 6.24 59.32 0.75
N GLU A 336 6.13 59.33 2.08
CA GLU A 336 7.12 58.70 2.97
C GLU A 336 7.09 57.18 2.86
N ASN A 337 5.92 56.58 2.84
CA ASN A 337 5.75 55.13 2.86
C ASN A 337 5.72 54.49 1.45
N GLY A 338 5.44 55.30 0.41
CA GLY A 338 5.45 54.88 -1.00
C GLY A 338 6.85 54.84 -1.64
N LYS A 339 7.84 55.55 -1.08
CA LYS A 339 9.22 55.54 -1.57
C LYS A 339 9.89 54.22 -1.27
N ASN A 340 10.26 53.48 -2.33
CA ASN A 340 11.01 52.22 -2.52
C ASN A 340 10.18 51.05 -3.01
#